data_39d710318a36d587781fdb6f6c7ec4e4
#
_entry.id   39d710318a36d587781fdb6f6c7ec4e4
#
_cell.length_a   1.000
_cell.length_b   1.000
_cell.length_c   1.000
_cell.angle_alpha   90.00
_cell.angle_beta   90.00
_cell.angle_gamma   90.00
#
_symmetry.space_group_name_H-M   'P 1'
#
loop_
_entity.id
_entity.type
_entity.pdbx_description
1 polymer ?
#
loop_
_entity_poly.entity_id
_entity_poly.type
_entity_poly.pdbx_seq_one_letter_code
_entity_poly.pdbx_strand_id
1 'polypeptide(L)'
;GFFKFYRDLWDESQLGPKPVKDPLELLEKNADGTPRSNNSYSIGGMKEYWACLNNPHWRTVLKSWVRHGIQAGLDGFMINYFYRHNCLCKHCQQEFRTYLGQRFTPAELKNKFQIHNLQSHQFKEIGAWHNPAETNPFKLEQLRFSQMATKACFDEVFVKYGRSLKPNLLVGQWNHIGRFSQINSDERCLLPKELWAKNEDYLWYSTGNSACYTD
;
A
#
# COMPACT_ATOMS: atom_id res chain seq x y z
N GLY A 1 -10.55 11.91 12.45
CA GLY A 1 -9.78 10.93 11.70
C GLY A 1 -10.54 9.63 11.49
N PHE A 2 -9.94 8.68 10.75
CA PHE A 2 -10.57 7.43 10.33
C PHE A 2 -11.19 6.61 11.48
N PHE A 3 -10.51 6.47 12.61
CA PHE A 3 -11.03 5.68 13.74
C PHE A 3 -12.34 6.21 14.30
N LYS A 4 -12.46 7.53 14.46
CA LYS A 4 -13.71 8.15 14.90
C LYS A 4 -14.82 7.92 13.85
N PHE A 5 -14.50 8.17 12.57
CA PHE A 5 -15.44 7.89 11.49
C PHE A 5 -15.91 6.44 11.51
N TYR A 6 -15.00 5.49 11.56
CA TYR A 6 -15.32 4.07 11.52
C TYR A 6 -16.17 3.62 12.70
N ARG A 7 -15.87 4.09 13.93
CA ARG A 7 -16.61 3.70 15.14
C ARG A 7 -17.97 4.36 15.24
N ASP A 8 -18.01 5.67 14.99
CA ASP A 8 -19.12 6.51 15.42
C ASP A 8 -20.00 7.01 14.25
N LEU A 9 -19.44 7.08 13.04
CA LEU A 9 -20.07 7.72 11.89
C LEU A 9 -20.23 6.81 10.66
N TRP A 10 -19.85 5.55 10.77
CA TRP A 10 -20.01 4.59 9.68
C TRP A 10 -21.49 4.27 9.50
N ASP A 11 -22.05 4.70 8.38
CA ASP A 11 -23.44 4.44 8.02
C ASP A 11 -23.54 3.15 7.20
N GLU A 12 -24.04 2.07 7.81
CA GLU A 12 -24.18 0.79 7.13
C GLU A 12 -25.20 0.80 5.99
N SER A 13 -26.16 1.71 6.00
CA SER A 13 -27.14 1.84 4.90
C SER A 13 -26.45 2.34 3.61
N GLN A 14 -25.42 3.16 3.72
CA GLN A 14 -24.67 3.73 2.60
C GLN A 14 -23.40 2.92 2.29
N LEU A 15 -22.66 2.52 3.31
CA LEU A 15 -21.35 1.90 3.17
C LEU A 15 -21.39 0.36 3.22
N GLY A 16 -22.53 -0.21 3.66
CA GLY A 16 -22.65 -1.62 3.95
C GLY A 16 -22.13 -1.99 5.35
N PRO A 17 -22.21 -3.26 5.76
CA PRO A 17 -21.81 -3.69 7.09
C PRO A 17 -20.33 -3.44 7.36
N LYS A 18 -19.99 -3.08 8.58
CA LYS A 18 -18.61 -2.94 9.03
C LYS A 18 -17.86 -4.27 8.85
N PRO A 19 -16.75 -4.30 8.07
CA PRO A 19 -16.03 -5.56 7.83
C PRO A 19 -15.31 -6.11 9.05
N VAL A 20 -15.01 -5.29 10.05
CA VAL A 20 -14.43 -5.67 11.36
C VAL A 20 -15.05 -4.84 12.47
N LYS A 21 -15.02 -5.33 13.71
CA LYS A 21 -15.50 -4.57 14.88
C LYS A 21 -14.47 -3.50 15.31
N ASP A 22 -13.21 -3.89 15.40
CA ASP A 22 -12.13 -3.00 15.80
C ASP A 22 -11.33 -2.52 14.57
N PRO A 23 -11.32 -1.21 14.26
CA PRO A 23 -10.55 -0.68 13.14
C PRO A 23 -9.02 -0.89 13.26
N LEU A 24 -8.50 -1.23 14.43
CA LEU A 24 -7.10 -1.61 14.61
C LEU A 24 -6.73 -2.92 13.87
N GLU A 25 -7.73 -3.76 13.57
CA GLU A 25 -7.53 -4.97 12.76
C GLU A 25 -7.19 -4.67 11.30
N LEU A 26 -7.53 -3.47 10.83
CA LEU A 26 -7.28 -3.02 9.45
C LEU A 26 -5.86 -2.54 9.21
N LEU A 27 -5.10 -2.29 10.28
CA LEU A 27 -3.80 -1.62 10.21
C LEU A 27 -2.66 -2.55 9.81
N GLU A 28 -1.62 -1.95 9.23
CA GLU A 28 -0.31 -2.59 9.15
C GLU A 28 0.20 -2.97 10.54
N LYS A 29 0.92 -4.08 10.61
CA LYS A 29 1.49 -4.61 11.87
C LYS A 29 3.00 -4.71 11.77
N ASN A 30 3.65 -4.44 12.89
CA ASN A 30 5.04 -4.80 13.15
C ASN A 30 5.19 -6.30 13.40
N ALA A 31 6.42 -6.80 13.53
CA ALA A 31 6.70 -8.21 13.78
C ALA A 31 6.11 -8.72 15.12
N ASP A 32 5.99 -7.84 16.11
CA ASP A 32 5.38 -8.14 17.41
C ASP A 32 3.83 -8.08 17.40
N GLY A 33 3.22 -7.82 16.25
CA GLY A 33 1.78 -7.72 16.09
C GLY A 33 1.18 -6.36 16.48
N THR A 34 1.97 -5.42 16.96
CA THR A 34 1.50 -4.06 17.26
C THR A 34 1.17 -3.27 15.99
N PRO A 35 0.20 -2.34 16.03
CA PRO A 35 -0.07 -1.45 14.91
C PRO A 35 1.15 -0.60 14.56
N ARG A 36 1.49 -0.58 13.26
CA ARG A 36 2.56 0.25 12.76
C ARG A 36 2.13 1.71 12.75
N SER A 37 2.97 2.59 13.26
CA SER A 37 2.72 4.03 13.30
C SER A 37 3.96 4.85 12.96
N ASN A 38 3.73 6.06 12.46
CA ASN A 38 4.76 7.06 12.27
C ASN A 38 4.63 8.17 13.29
N ASN A 39 5.71 8.48 14.00
CA ASN A 39 5.75 9.57 14.96
C ASN A 39 6.41 10.84 14.41
N SER A 40 7.09 10.76 13.26
CA SER A 40 7.80 11.90 12.66
C SER A 40 6.88 12.82 11.86
N TYR A 41 5.72 12.33 11.46
CA TYR A 41 4.70 13.12 10.78
C TYR A 41 3.40 13.02 11.57
N SER A 42 3.05 14.09 12.26
CA SER A 42 1.79 14.17 13.00
C SER A 42 1.05 15.44 12.64
N ILE A 43 -0.23 15.31 12.30
CA ILE A 43 -1.13 16.43 12.14
C ILE A 43 -1.84 16.66 13.48
N GLY A 44 -1.60 17.81 14.12
CA GLY A 44 -2.22 18.14 15.39
C GLY A 44 -1.86 17.20 16.54
N GLY A 45 -0.63 16.65 16.56
CA GLY A 45 -0.18 15.72 17.61
C GLY A 45 -0.71 14.28 17.49
N MET A 46 -1.49 13.97 16.46
CA MET A 46 -2.03 12.61 16.24
C MET A 46 -0.99 11.73 15.55
N LYS A 47 -0.84 10.50 16.02
CA LYS A 47 -0.03 9.48 15.33
C LYS A 47 -0.65 9.14 13.99
N GLU A 48 0.21 9.01 12.97
CA GLU A 48 -0.19 8.46 11.67
C GLU A 48 -0.12 6.93 11.72
N TYR A 49 -1.15 6.29 11.19
CA TYR A 49 -1.24 4.84 11.01
C TYR A 49 -1.52 4.51 9.56
N TRP A 50 -1.03 3.37 9.10
CA TRP A 50 -1.31 2.87 7.75
C TRP A 50 -2.22 1.65 7.81
N ALA A 51 -3.15 1.56 6.87
CA ALA A 51 -3.95 0.37 6.68
C ALA A 51 -3.20 -0.66 5.83
N CYS A 52 -3.41 -1.92 6.13
CA CYS A 52 -2.79 -3.03 5.41
C CYS A 52 -3.49 -3.26 4.07
N LEU A 53 -2.79 -3.04 2.96
CA LEU A 53 -3.34 -3.19 1.61
C LEU A 53 -3.61 -4.65 1.20
N ASN A 54 -3.03 -5.62 1.88
CA ASN A 54 -3.34 -7.04 1.72
C ASN A 54 -4.46 -7.53 2.62
N ASN A 55 -4.95 -6.69 3.53
CA ASN A 55 -6.06 -7.06 4.40
C ASN A 55 -7.39 -7.01 3.61
N PRO A 56 -8.11 -8.14 3.44
CA PRO A 56 -9.34 -8.15 2.67
C PRO A 56 -10.43 -7.25 3.27
N HIS A 57 -10.44 -7.08 4.58
CA HIS A 57 -11.39 -6.18 5.25
C HIS A 57 -11.10 -4.71 4.94
N TRP A 58 -9.81 -4.32 4.83
CA TRP A 58 -9.47 -2.98 4.37
C TRP A 58 -9.88 -2.76 2.91
N ARG A 59 -9.66 -3.74 2.04
CA ARG A 59 -10.13 -3.66 0.65
C ARG A 59 -11.66 -3.53 0.57
N THR A 60 -12.41 -4.16 1.49
CA THR A 60 -13.86 -3.97 1.60
C THR A 60 -14.21 -2.53 1.99
N VAL A 61 -13.50 -1.93 2.94
CA VAL A 61 -13.68 -0.51 3.30
C VAL A 61 -13.45 0.39 2.07
N LEU A 62 -12.36 0.17 1.35
CA LEU A 62 -12.05 0.95 0.15
C LEU A 62 -13.12 0.79 -0.95
N LYS A 63 -13.60 -0.43 -1.18
CA LYS A 63 -14.70 -0.71 -2.12
C LYS A 63 -15.99 -0.01 -1.72
N SER A 64 -16.30 0.05 -0.43
CA SER A 64 -17.46 0.80 0.06
C SER A 64 -17.35 2.29 -0.25
N TRP A 65 -16.16 2.88 -0.07
CA TRP A 65 -15.93 4.28 -0.42
C TRP A 65 -15.98 4.54 -1.93
N VAL A 66 -15.40 3.64 -2.73
CA VAL A 66 -15.49 3.73 -4.21
C VAL A 66 -16.93 3.70 -4.66
N ARG A 67 -17.73 2.75 -4.16
CA ARG A 67 -19.16 2.67 -4.48
C ARG A 67 -19.90 3.94 -4.08
N HIS A 68 -19.73 4.39 -2.85
CA HIS A 68 -20.38 5.60 -2.34
C HIS A 68 -20.00 6.84 -3.15
N GLY A 69 -18.71 7.00 -3.48
CA GLY A 69 -18.26 8.12 -4.32
C GLY A 69 -18.88 8.10 -5.73
N ILE A 70 -18.96 6.93 -6.36
CA ILE A 70 -19.62 6.78 -7.67
C ILE A 70 -21.11 7.12 -7.59
N GLN A 71 -21.79 6.66 -6.54
CA GLN A 71 -23.19 6.97 -6.29
C GLN A 71 -23.43 8.46 -6.03
N ALA A 72 -22.45 9.15 -5.44
CA ALA A 72 -22.46 10.61 -5.26
C ALA A 72 -22.07 11.39 -6.52
N GLY A 73 -21.81 10.72 -7.65
CA GLY A 73 -21.56 11.35 -8.94
C GLY A 73 -20.08 11.60 -9.27
N LEU A 74 -19.14 11.02 -8.55
CA LEU A 74 -17.72 11.16 -8.90
C LEU A 74 -17.38 10.47 -10.22
N ASP A 75 -16.54 11.13 -11.02
CA ASP A 75 -16.06 10.62 -12.31
C ASP A 75 -14.71 9.89 -12.22
N GLY A 76 -14.02 10.05 -11.10
CA GLY A 76 -12.72 9.39 -10.92
C GLY A 76 -12.17 9.49 -9.51
N PHE A 77 -11.06 8.80 -9.30
CA PHE A 77 -10.33 8.78 -8.05
C PHE A 77 -8.85 9.00 -8.27
N MET A 78 -8.26 9.87 -7.48
CA MET A 78 -6.83 10.04 -7.35
C MET A 78 -6.39 9.40 -6.03
N ILE A 79 -5.57 8.35 -6.14
CA ILE A 79 -5.17 7.55 -4.99
C ILE A 79 -3.86 8.09 -4.45
N ASN A 80 -3.84 8.45 -3.19
CA ASN A 80 -2.64 8.90 -2.49
C ASN A 80 -2.16 7.84 -1.48
N TYR A 81 -0.87 7.85 -1.14
CA TYR A 81 -0.23 6.94 -0.18
C TYR A 81 -0.22 5.46 -0.59
N PHE A 82 -0.38 5.12 -1.86
CA PHE A 82 -0.22 3.77 -2.40
C PHE A 82 1.19 3.51 -2.94
N TYR A 83 2.21 4.01 -2.29
CA TYR A 83 3.59 3.89 -2.74
C TYR A 83 4.45 2.98 -1.87
N ARG A 84 3.94 2.53 -0.74
CA ARG A 84 4.64 1.56 0.11
C ARG A 84 3.67 0.62 0.80
N HIS A 85 4.19 -0.55 1.13
CA HIS A 85 3.53 -1.54 1.97
C HIS A 85 4.58 -2.28 2.78
N ASN A 86 4.54 -2.18 4.10
CA ASN A 86 5.54 -2.76 5.00
C ASN A 86 4.84 -3.36 6.22
N CYS A 87 4.06 -4.39 5.99
CA CYS A 87 3.20 -5.01 6.97
C CYS A 87 3.60 -6.47 7.23
N LEU A 88 3.62 -6.86 8.48
CA LEU A 88 3.87 -8.23 8.93
C LEU A 88 2.65 -8.90 9.57
N CYS A 89 1.42 -8.44 9.26
CA CYS A 89 0.21 -9.14 9.67
C CYS A 89 0.13 -10.54 9.02
N LYS A 90 -0.76 -11.38 9.53
CA LYS A 90 -0.96 -12.76 9.03
C LYS A 90 -1.18 -12.83 7.50
N HIS A 91 -1.92 -11.89 6.93
CA HIS A 91 -2.18 -11.84 5.49
C HIS A 91 -0.89 -11.56 4.71
N CYS A 92 -0.13 -10.55 5.12
CA CYS A 92 1.11 -10.17 4.44
C CYS A 92 2.19 -11.24 4.57
N GLN A 93 2.34 -11.86 5.73
CA GLN A 93 3.29 -12.95 5.89
C GLN A 93 2.93 -14.14 5.02
N GLN A 94 1.65 -14.50 4.93
CA GLN A 94 1.21 -15.60 4.07
C GLN A 94 1.43 -15.29 2.59
N GLU A 95 1.04 -14.11 2.13
CA GLU A 95 1.24 -13.67 0.74
C GLU A 95 2.73 -13.60 0.37
N PHE A 96 3.57 -13.14 1.29
CA PHE A 96 5.01 -13.09 1.04
C PHE A 96 5.65 -14.49 0.98
N ARG A 97 5.17 -15.45 1.80
CA ARG A 97 5.57 -16.85 1.67
C ARG A 97 5.19 -17.42 0.31
N THR A 98 3.95 -17.19 -0.11
CA THR A 98 3.46 -17.62 -1.43
C THR A 98 4.32 -17.02 -2.54
N TYR A 99 4.58 -15.70 -2.50
CA TYR A 99 5.43 -15.00 -3.45
C TYR A 99 6.84 -15.61 -3.53
N LEU A 100 7.50 -15.81 -2.39
CA LEU A 100 8.84 -16.40 -2.35
C LEU A 100 8.85 -17.86 -2.86
N GLY A 101 7.86 -18.66 -2.48
CA GLY A 101 7.75 -20.05 -2.90
C GLY A 101 7.46 -20.23 -4.40
N GLN A 102 6.84 -19.25 -5.04
CA GLN A 102 6.64 -19.22 -6.50
C GLN A 102 7.91 -18.83 -7.28
N ARG A 103 8.82 -18.10 -6.65
CA ARG A 103 10.01 -17.54 -7.30
C ARG A 103 11.28 -18.33 -7.06
N PHE A 104 11.35 -19.03 -5.95
CA PHE A 104 12.57 -19.69 -5.49
C PHE A 104 12.31 -21.13 -5.04
N THR A 105 13.21 -22.00 -5.40
CA THR A 105 13.26 -23.37 -4.86
C THR A 105 13.71 -23.35 -3.39
N PRO A 106 13.44 -24.42 -2.62
CA PRO A 106 13.95 -24.53 -1.23
C PRO A 106 15.47 -24.39 -1.12
N ALA A 107 16.22 -24.91 -2.11
CA ALA A 107 17.67 -24.79 -2.15
C ALA A 107 18.12 -23.32 -2.36
N GLU A 108 17.45 -22.58 -3.23
CA GLU A 108 17.73 -21.16 -3.44
C GLU A 108 17.35 -20.31 -2.22
N LEU A 109 16.23 -20.58 -1.58
CA LEU A 109 15.82 -19.90 -0.34
C LEU A 109 16.88 -20.08 0.75
N LYS A 110 17.38 -21.33 0.91
CA LYS A 110 18.46 -21.62 1.87
C LYS A 110 19.76 -20.91 1.49
N ASN A 111 20.20 -21.03 0.24
CA ASN A 111 21.52 -20.55 -0.16
C ASN A 111 21.59 -19.01 -0.28
N LYS A 112 20.53 -18.39 -0.82
CA LYS A 112 20.51 -16.93 -1.06
C LYS A 112 20.06 -16.12 0.15
N PHE A 113 19.10 -16.66 0.94
CA PHE A 113 18.40 -15.89 1.98
C PHE A 113 18.52 -16.51 3.37
N GLN A 114 19.21 -17.64 3.52
CA GLN A 114 19.32 -18.40 4.78
C GLN A 114 17.96 -18.85 5.35
N ILE A 115 16.98 -19.03 4.47
CA ILE A 115 15.64 -19.50 4.84
C ILE A 115 15.61 -21.03 4.73
N HIS A 116 15.73 -21.72 5.86
CA HIS A 116 15.75 -23.18 5.91
C HIS A 116 14.35 -23.80 5.81
N ASN A 117 13.35 -23.12 6.36
CA ASN A 117 11.95 -23.51 6.29
C ASN A 117 11.08 -22.26 6.08
N LEU A 118 10.54 -22.13 4.88
CA LEU A 118 9.75 -20.96 4.50
C LEU A 118 8.47 -20.82 5.34
N GLN A 119 7.84 -21.94 5.71
CA GLN A 119 6.56 -21.91 6.44
C GLN A 119 6.71 -21.39 7.88
N SER A 120 7.82 -21.71 8.53
CA SER A 120 8.10 -21.26 9.89
C SER A 120 9.00 -20.03 9.98
N HIS A 121 9.51 -19.54 8.84
CA HIS A 121 10.41 -18.39 8.84
C HIS A 121 9.71 -17.12 9.35
N GLN A 122 10.35 -16.43 10.29
CA GLN A 122 9.87 -15.15 10.83
C GLN A 122 10.46 -14.01 9.99
N PHE A 123 9.59 -13.28 9.29
CA PHE A 123 10.01 -12.12 8.53
C PHE A 123 10.23 -10.91 9.44
N LYS A 124 11.12 -10.03 9.02
CA LYS A 124 11.38 -8.74 9.66
C LYS A 124 10.89 -7.62 8.78
N GLU A 125 10.63 -6.46 9.39
CA GLU A 125 10.27 -5.25 8.67
C GLU A 125 11.36 -4.88 7.66
N ILE A 126 10.93 -4.31 6.55
CA ILE A 126 11.85 -3.66 5.62
C ILE A 126 12.49 -2.50 6.36
N GLY A 127 13.79 -2.51 6.46
CA GLY A 127 14.58 -1.42 7.02
C GLY A 127 14.55 -0.18 6.14
N ALA A 128 15.59 0.63 6.16
CA ALA A 128 15.66 1.86 5.36
C ALA A 128 15.27 1.62 3.89
N TRP A 129 14.19 2.27 3.45
CA TRP A 129 13.64 2.16 2.09
C TRP A 129 14.50 2.84 1.03
N HIS A 130 15.33 3.75 1.45
CA HIS A 130 15.91 4.80 0.61
C HIS A 130 17.36 4.58 0.24
N ASN A 131 17.84 3.36 0.29
CA ASN A 131 19.20 3.10 -0.13
C ASN A 131 19.23 2.67 -1.61
N PRO A 132 19.59 3.55 -2.55
CA PRO A 132 19.67 3.20 -3.96
C PRO A 132 20.80 2.21 -4.27
N ALA A 133 21.78 2.11 -3.37
CA ALA A 133 22.87 1.14 -3.44
C ALA A 133 22.56 -0.16 -2.67
N GLU A 134 21.27 -0.45 -2.42
CA GLU A 134 20.88 -1.68 -1.74
C GLU A 134 21.24 -2.90 -2.56
N THR A 135 22.08 -3.73 -1.99
CA THR A 135 22.54 -4.98 -2.61
C THR A 135 22.02 -6.24 -1.92
N ASN A 136 21.36 -6.09 -0.77
CA ASN A 136 20.79 -7.24 -0.07
C ASN A 136 19.65 -7.87 -0.90
N PRO A 137 19.84 -9.09 -1.44
CA PRO A 137 18.89 -9.68 -2.37
C PRO A 137 17.55 -9.96 -1.69
N PHE A 138 17.52 -10.26 -0.41
CA PHE A 138 16.25 -10.49 0.31
C PHE A 138 15.45 -9.21 0.48
N LYS A 139 16.11 -8.10 0.80
CA LYS A 139 15.47 -6.79 0.91
C LYS A 139 14.90 -6.33 -0.44
N LEU A 140 15.62 -6.61 -1.53
CA LEU A 140 15.08 -6.32 -2.88
C LEU A 140 13.80 -7.11 -3.17
N GLU A 141 13.70 -8.37 -2.72
CA GLU A 141 12.46 -9.14 -2.85
C GLU A 141 11.35 -8.60 -1.95
N GLN A 142 11.65 -8.13 -0.74
CA GLN A 142 10.67 -7.46 0.11
C GLN A 142 10.12 -6.17 -0.55
N LEU A 143 11.00 -5.36 -1.14
CA LEU A 143 10.60 -4.13 -1.87
C LEU A 143 9.74 -4.45 -3.09
N ARG A 144 10.10 -5.48 -3.87
CA ARG A 144 9.29 -5.94 -5.01
C ARG A 144 7.91 -6.41 -4.56
N PHE A 145 7.85 -7.24 -3.54
CA PHE A 145 6.59 -7.71 -2.98
C PHE A 145 5.72 -6.55 -2.48
N SER A 146 6.32 -5.57 -1.80
CA SER A 146 5.61 -4.36 -1.37
C SER A 146 4.95 -3.63 -2.54
N GLN A 147 5.67 -3.44 -3.65
CA GLN A 147 5.11 -2.79 -4.84
C GLN A 147 4.01 -3.62 -5.50
N MET A 148 4.17 -4.94 -5.55
CA MET A 148 3.13 -5.84 -6.08
C MET A 148 1.87 -5.83 -5.21
N ALA A 149 2.00 -5.79 -3.89
CA ALA A 149 0.89 -5.75 -2.95
C ALA A 149 0.08 -4.44 -3.10
N THR A 150 0.78 -3.30 -3.21
CA THR A 150 0.13 -2.01 -3.43
C THR A 150 -0.61 -1.99 -4.77
N LYS A 151 0.04 -2.47 -5.83
CA LYS A 151 -0.56 -2.55 -7.17
C LYS A 151 -1.76 -3.49 -7.21
N ALA A 152 -1.67 -4.65 -6.56
CA ALA A 152 -2.77 -5.61 -6.50
C ALA A 152 -4.02 -5.01 -5.81
N CYS A 153 -3.83 -4.25 -4.73
CA CYS A 153 -4.92 -3.54 -4.07
C CYS A 153 -5.53 -2.46 -4.98
N PHE A 154 -4.68 -1.66 -5.64
CA PHE A 154 -5.14 -0.64 -6.59
C PHE A 154 -5.98 -1.26 -7.72
N ASP A 155 -5.47 -2.30 -8.37
CA ASP A 155 -6.14 -2.96 -9.47
C ASP A 155 -7.46 -3.61 -9.04
N GLU A 156 -7.49 -4.25 -7.88
CA GLU A 156 -8.71 -4.90 -7.39
C GLU A 156 -9.79 -3.88 -7.06
N VAL A 157 -9.43 -2.82 -6.33
CA VAL A 157 -10.41 -1.90 -5.76
C VAL A 157 -10.83 -0.84 -6.76
N PHE A 158 -9.87 -0.15 -7.37
CA PHE A 158 -10.19 1.03 -8.19
C PHE A 158 -10.39 0.65 -9.66
N VAL A 159 -9.55 -0.23 -10.20
CA VAL A 159 -9.67 -0.61 -11.60
C VAL A 159 -10.80 -1.63 -11.78
N LYS A 160 -10.67 -2.82 -11.21
CA LYS A 160 -11.64 -3.91 -11.46
C LYS A 160 -13.00 -3.60 -10.83
N TYR A 161 -13.04 -3.36 -9.53
CA TYR A 161 -14.31 -3.13 -8.85
C TYR A 161 -14.90 -1.77 -9.24
N GLY A 162 -14.11 -0.70 -9.23
CA GLY A 162 -14.61 0.63 -9.59
C GLY A 162 -15.20 0.65 -11.00
N ARG A 163 -14.49 0.11 -12.00
CA ARG A 163 -14.97 0.05 -13.38
C ARG A 163 -16.11 -0.95 -13.60
N SER A 164 -16.29 -1.93 -12.73
CA SER A 164 -17.50 -2.76 -12.77
C SER A 164 -18.78 -1.99 -12.41
N LEU A 165 -18.64 -0.90 -11.62
CA LEU A 165 -19.75 -0.02 -11.25
C LEU A 165 -19.91 1.16 -12.22
N LYS A 166 -18.81 1.69 -12.72
CA LYS A 166 -18.75 2.82 -13.67
C LYS A 166 -17.66 2.53 -14.72
N PRO A 167 -18.02 1.98 -15.90
CA PRO A 167 -17.03 1.51 -16.91
C PRO A 167 -16.02 2.57 -17.35
N ASN A 168 -16.40 3.84 -17.38
CA ASN A 168 -15.56 4.97 -17.74
C ASN A 168 -14.95 5.69 -16.53
N LEU A 169 -14.88 5.04 -15.37
CA LEU A 169 -14.27 5.59 -14.16
C LEU A 169 -12.80 5.90 -14.41
N LEU A 170 -12.41 7.13 -14.17
CA LEU A 170 -11.02 7.57 -14.26
C LEU A 170 -10.27 7.24 -12.97
N VAL A 171 -9.12 6.62 -13.09
CA VAL A 171 -8.27 6.28 -11.95
C VAL A 171 -6.83 6.67 -12.19
N GLY A 172 -6.20 7.23 -11.19
CA GLY A 172 -4.79 7.58 -11.23
C GLY A 172 -4.18 7.58 -9.84
N GLN A 173 -2.88 7.49 -9.79
CA GLN A 173 -2.13 7.55 -8.56
C GLN A 173 -1.40 8.87 -8.43
N TRP A 174 -1.38 9.41 -7.21
CA TRP A 174 -0.54 10.54 -6.86
C TRP A 174 0.91 10.07 -6.77
N ASN A 175 1.69 10.49 -7.74
CA ASN A 175 3.12 10.26 -7.79
C ASN A 175 3.89 11.47 -7.27
N HIS A 176 5.11 11.25 -6.81
CA HIS A 176 6.04 12.31 -6.47
C HIS A 176 7.18 12.34 -7.49
N ILE A 177 7.45 13.54 -8.01
CA ILE A 177 8.70 13.77 -8.74
C ILE A 177 9.76 14.02 -7.67
N GLY A 178 10.63 13.02 -7.49
CA GLY A 178 11.80 13.21 -6.65
C GLY A 178 12.77 14.16 -7.34
N ARG A 179 13.22 15.19 -6.65
CA ARG A 179 14.51 15.80 -6.99
C ARG A 179 15.55 14.69 -6.97
N PHE A 180 16.61 14.82 -7.73
CA PHE A 180 17.70 13.85 -7.74
C PHE A 180 18.24 13.55 -6.32
N SER A 181 18.25 14.55 -5.45
CA SER A 181 18.58 14.42 -4.04
C SER A 181 17.47 13.76 -3.17
N GLN A 182 16.23 13.72 -3.65
CA GLN A 182 15.09 13.13 -2.93
C GLN A 182 14.82 11.68 -3.35
N ILE A 183 15.33 11.24 -4.49
CA ILE A 183 15.25 9.83 -4.92
C ILE A 183 15.80 8.91 -3.83
N ASN A 184 16.77 9.37 -3.08
CA ASN A 184 17.43 8.62 -2.02
C ASN A 184 16.73 8.69 -0.65
N SER A 185 15.69 9.49 -0.49
CA SER A 185 15.06 9.74 0.81
C SER A 185 13.54 9.60 0.83
N ASP A 186 12.90 9.33 -0.32
CA ASP A 186 11.46 9.26 -0.40
C ASP A 186 11.01 8.02 -1.21
N GLU A 187 10.43 7.05 -0.51
CA GLU A 187 9.89 5.83 -1.12
C GLU A 187 8.84 6.09 -2.20
N ARG A 188 8.21 7.26 -2.18
CA ARG A 188 7.21 7.67 -3.18
C ARG A 188 7.80 7.81 -4.58
N CYS A 189 9.11 7.97 -4.67
CA CYS A 189 9.84 8.05 -5.94
C CYS A 189 10.22 6.69 -6.52
N LEU A 190 10.02 5.62 -5.75
CA LEU A 190 10.47 4.26 -6.10
C LEU A 190 9.39 3.43 -6.80
N LEU A 191 8.25 4.02 -7.14
CA LEU A 191 7.18 3.29 -7.86
C LEU A 191 7.65 2.94 -9.28
N PRO A 192 7.64 1.65 -9.64
CA PRO A 192 7.98 1.21 -10.98
C PRO A 192 6.89 1.65 -11.96
N LYS A 193 7.20 2.62 -12.81
CA LYS A 193 6.25 3.24 -13.74
C LYS A 193 5.65 2.23 -14.71
N GLU A 194 6.44 1.27 -15.16
CA GLU A 194 5.99 0.17 -16.02
C GLU A 194 4.96 -0.73 -15.35
N LEU A 195 4.97 -0.82 -14.03
CA LEU A 195 3.97 -1.57 -13.27
C LEU A 195 2.65 -0.78 -13.14
N TRP A 196 2.75 0.52 -12.91
CA TRP A 196 1.59 1.37 -12.62
C TRP A 196 0.89 1.89 -13.88
N ALA A 197 1.65 2.32 -14.89
CA ALA A 197 1.13 3.03 -16.07
C ALA A 197 0.06 2.26 -16.87
N LYS A 198 0.04 0.94 -16.81
CA LYS A 198 -0.89 0.13 -17.60
C LYS A 198 -2.37 0.37 -17.30
N ASN A 199 -2.70 0.73 -16.06
CA ASN A 199 -4.07 0.80 -15.57
C ASN A 199 -4.48 2.19 -15.10
N GLU A 200 -3.55 3.14 -15.15
CA GLU A 200 -3.82 4.54 -14.85
C GLU A 200 -4.32 5.27 -16.10
N ASP A 201 -5.37 6.07 -15.94
CA ASP A 201 -5.90 6.92 -17.01
C ASP A 201 -5.18 8.26 -17.08
N TYR A 202 -4.60 8.70 -15.97
CA TYR A 202 -3.84 9.94 -15.88
C TYR A 202 -2.72 9.80 -14.84
N LEU A 203 -1.66 10.56 -15.06
CA LEU A 203 -0.53 10.65 -14.15
C LEU A 203 -0.61 11.97 -13.40
N TRP A 204 -0.68 11.89 -12.09
CA TRP A 204 -0.61 13.05 -11.22
C TRP A 204 0.74 13.09 -10.51
N TYR A 205 1.47 14.18 -10.72
CA TYR A 205 2.75 14.38 -10.06
C TYR A 205 2.68 15.56 -9.09
N SER A 206 3.03 15.31 -7.83
CA SER A 206 3.29 16.37 -6.88
C SER A 206 4.70 16.91 -7.13
N THR A 207 4.77 18.17 -7.51
CA THR A 207 6.03 18.88 -7.72
C THR A 207 6.51 19.56 -6.43
N GLY A 208 5.69 19.51 -5.38
CA GLY A 208 5.99 20.16 -4.10
C GLY A 208 6.02 21.69 -4.20
N ASN A 209 6.38 22.32 -3.10
CA ASN A 209 6.48 23.79 -3.04
C ASN A 209 7.60 24.36 -3.92
N SER A 210 8.46 23.52 -4.46
CA SER A 210 9.57 23.94 -5.32
C SER A 210 9.24 23.89 -6.81
N ALA A 211 8.03 23.49 -7.18
CA ALA A 211 7.58 23.53 -8.57
C ALA A 211 7.38 24.95 -9.13
N CYS A 212 7.40 25.93 -8.26
CA CYS A 212 7.33 27.33 -8.68
C CYS A 212 8.67 27.88 -9.22
N TYR A 213 9.72 27.10 -9.18
CA TYR A 213 11.01 27.49 -9.75
C TYR A 213 11.16 26.81 -11.13
N THR A 214 10.59 27.45 -12.12
CA THR A 214 11.00 27.26 -13.50
C THR A 214 12.23 28.12 -13.73
N ASP A 215 13.37 27.51 -13.83
CA ASP A 215 14.53 28.12 -14.46
C ASP A 215 14.33 28.13 -15.97
#